data_54e1896d778764bf6b9303b3290f15ec
#
_entry.id   54e1896d778764bf6b9303b3290f15ec
#
_cell.length_a   1.000
_cell.length_b   1.000
_cell.length_c   1.000
_cell.angle_alpha   90.00
_cell.angle_beta   90.00
_cell.angle_gamma   90.00
#
_symmetry.space_group_name_H-M   'P 1'
#
loop_
_entity.id
_entity.type
_entity.pdbx_description
1 polymer ?
#
loop_
_entity_poly.entity_id
_entity_poly.type
_entity_poly.pdbx_seq_one_letter_code
_entity_poly.pdbx_strand_id
1 'polypeptide(L)'
;MKPFAAIPPVSVDTLVPAALGMAPQHPAAARVIAFFEALTPATLAQLEEIYTPQVYFKDPFNEVRGLQEVRRIFAHMYEALEQPRFVVTDCIAQGDQCFLTWNFEFRFKNFDRTSLQTIRGGSHLKFTAGGQVDFHRDYWDAAEELYEKLPLLGSLMRWLKERARR
;
A
#
# COMPACT_ATOMS: atom_id res chain seq x y z
N MET A 1 40.01 4.42 -7.87
CA MET A 1 38.60 4.07 -7.68
C MET A 1 38.47 2.57 -7.87
N LYS A 2 38.16 1.81 -6.80
CA LYS A 2 37.94 0.34 -6.91
C LYS A 2 36.52 0.14 -7.45
N PRO A 3 36.31 -0.77 -8.43
CA PRO A 3 34.97 -1.09 -8.93
C PRO A 3 34.16 -1.75 -7.83
N PHE A 4 32.91 -1.30 -7.69
CA PHE A 4 31.91 -1.93 -6.82
C PHE A 4 31.68 -3.36 -7.30
N ALA A 5 31.89 -4.34 -6.42
CA ALA A 5 31.63 -5.73 -6.73
C ALA A 5 30.11 -5.91 -7.00
N ALA A 6 29.79 -6.52 -8.13
CA ALA A 6 28.43 -6.87 -8.48
C ALA A 6 27.87 -7.85 -7.43
N ILE A 7 26.76 -7.52 -6.81
CA ILE A 7 26.00 -8.43 -5.94
C ILE A 7 25.42 -9.52 -6.85
N PRO A 8 25.69 -10.82 -6.60
CA PRO A 8 25.10 -11.88 -7.41
C PRO A 8 23.57 -11.87 -7.26
N PRO A 9 22.83 -12.25 -8.32
CA PRO A 9 21.38 -12.34 -8.22
C PRO A 9 21.02 -13.39 -7.16
N VAL A 10 20.29 -12.96 -6.15
CA VAL A 10 19.70 -13.86 -5.16
C VAL A 10 18.56 -14.61 -5.86
N SER A 11 18.72 -15.93 -5.97
CA SER A 11 17.66 -16.80 -6.49
C SER A 11 16.44 -16.71 -5.56
N VAL A 12 15.33 -16.16 -6.05
CA VAL A 12 14.08 -15.99 -5.29
C VAL A 12 13.30 -17.29 -5.06
N ASP A 13 13.78 -18.41 -5.57
CA ASP A 13 13.08 -19.71 -5.50
C ASP A 13 13.18 -20.43 -4.15
N THR A 14 13.91 -19.88 -3.17
CA THR A 14 14.12 -20.56 -1.88
C THR A 14 13.55 -19.82 -0.66
N LEU A 15 12.80 -18.74 -0.85
CA LEU A 15 12.21 -17.97 0.24
C LEU A 15 10.69 -17.80 0.06
N VAL A 16 9.97 -18.92 -0.04
CA VAL A 16 8.57 -18.97 0.34
C VAL A 16 8.49 -19.85 1.58
N PRO A 17 8.66 -19.31 2.79
CA PRO A 17 8.02 -19.95 3.91
C PRO A 17 6.53 -19.77 3.64
N ALA A 18 5.79 -20.88 3.58
CA ALA A 18 4.35 -20.84 3.73
C ALA A 18 4.05 -19.86 4.86
N ALA A 19 3.23 -18.84 4.58
CA ALA A 19 2.72 -17.92 5.58
C ALA A 19 1.92 -18.76 6.58
N LEU A 20 2.60 -19.29 7.57
CA LEU A 20 2.02 -19.77 8.81
C LEU A 20 1.50 -18.49 9.48
N GLY A 21 0.17 -18.30 9.38
CA GLY A 21 -0.56 -17.18 9.92
C GLY A 21 -0.29 -16.97 11.39
N MET A 22 0.73 -16.19 11.69
CA MET A 22 0.81 -15.50 12.97
C MET A 22 -0.11 -14.28 12.83
N ALA A 23 -1.33 -14.42 13.38
CA ALA A 23 -2.15 -13.25 13.65
C ALA A 23 -1.26 -12.20 14.33
N PRO A 24 -1.29 -10.93 13.88
CA PRO A 24 -0.45 -9.90 14.49
C PRO A 24 -0.74 -9.87 15.98
N GLN A 25 0.30 -9.98 16.82
CA GLN A 25 0.16 -9.97 18.29
C GLN A 25 -0.32 -8.62 18.82
N HIS A 26 -0.54 -7.64 17.92
CA HIS A 26 -1.01 -6.31 18.23
C HIS A 26 -2.49 -6.15 17.81
N PRO A 27 -3.44 -6.06 18.80
CA PRO A 27 -4.87 -6.06 18.51
C PRO A 27 -5.34 -4.96 17.56
N ALA A 28 -4.77 -3.74 17.67
CA ALA A 28 -5.12 -2.64 16.77
C ALA A 28 -4.63 -2.91 15.33
N ALA A 29 -3.44 -3.47 15.16
CA ALA A 29 -2.95 -3.85 13.83
C ALA A 29 -3.82 -4.94 13.21
N ALA A 30 -4.20 -5.97 13.97
CA ALA A 30 -5.10 -7.02 13.50
C ALA A 30 -6.45 -6.46 13.01
N ARG A 31 -7.03 -5.53 13.76
CA ARG A 31 -8.28 -4.87 13.39
C ARG A 31 -8.16 -4.07 12.09
N VAL A 32 -7.07 -3.31 11.95
CA VAL A 32 -6.81 -2.53 10.72
C VAL A 32 -6.62 -3.43 9.51
N ILE A 33 -5.87 -4.52 9.65
CA ILE A 33 -5.65 -5.49 8.57
C ILE A 33 -7.00 -6.07 8.12
N ALA A 34 -7.78 -6.61 9.06
CA ALA A 34 -9.08 -7.19 8.77
C ALA A 34 -10.03 -6.18 8.08
N PHE A 35 -10.01 -4.91 8.51
CA PHE A 35 -10.79 -3.86 7.91
C PHE A 35 -10.37 -3.57 6.46
N PHE A 36 -9.06 -3.41 6.18
CA PHE A 36 -8.59 -3.09 4.83
C PHE A 36 -8.78 -4.25 3.86
N GLU A 37 -8.62 -5.49 4.30
CA GLU A 37 -8.88 -6.67 3.46
C GLU A 37 -10.37 -6.85 3.14
N ALA A 38 -11.26 -6.37 4.03
CA ALA A 38 -12.71 -6.37 3.85
C ALA A 38 -13.27 -5.05 3.29
N LEU A 39 -12.42 -4.09 2.92
CA LEU A 39 -12.84 -2.75 2.50
C LEU A 39 -13.65 -2.80 1.20
N THR A 40 -14.79 -2.14 1.22
CA THR A 40 -15.72 -1.98 0.10
C THR A 40 -16.33 -0.57 0.14
N PRO A 41 -17.00 -0.10 -0.92
CA PRO A 41 -17.77 1.16 -0.85
C PRO A 41 -18.79 1.19 0.30
N ALA A 42 -19.40 0.06 0.61
CA ALA A 42 -20.41 -0.03 1.68
C ALA A 42 -19.80 0.09 3.09
N THR A 43 -18.52 -0.30 3.25
CA THR A 43 -17.82 -0.25 4.55
C THR A 43 -17.04 1.05 4.78
N LEU A 44 -17.04 1.99 3.83
CA LEU A 44 -16.34 3.29 3.99
C LEU A 44 -16.84 4.11 5.18
N ALA A 45 -18.09 3.96 5.61
CA ALA A 45 -18.60 4.59 6.81
C ALA A 45 -17.84 4.15 8.07
N GLN A 46 -17.43 2.88 8.13
CA GLN A 46 -16.73 2.28 9.27
C GLN A 46 -15.26 2.76 9.43
N LEU A 47 -14.76 3.60 8.52
CA LEU A 47 -13.45 4.24 8.69
C LEU A 47 -13.35 5.03 10.01
N GLU A 48 -14.48 5.50 10.56
CA GLU A 48 -14.52 6.17 11.87
C GLU A 48 -14.19 5.24 13.05
N GLU A 49 -14.32 3.94 12.89
CA GLU A 49 -13.94 2.95 13.91
C GLU A 49 -12.42 2.70 13.88
N ILE A 50 -11.79 2.94 12.73
CA ILE A 50 -10.38 2.67 12.46
C ILE A 50 -9.51 3.90 12.72
N TYR A 51 -9.94 5.06 12.26
CA TYR A 51 -9.17 6.30 12.30
C TYR A 51 -9.71 7.28 13.34
N THR A 52 -8.80 8.09 13.89
CA THR A 52 -9.20 9.26 14.68
C THR A 52 -9.84 10.33 13.76
N PRO A 53 -10.66 11.24 14.30
CA PRO A 53 -11.21 12.35 13.53
C PRO A 53 -10.15 13.27 12.91
N GLN A 54 -8.94 13.34 13.49
CA GLN A 54 -7.85 14.23 13.09
C GLN A 54 -6.67 13.47 12.44
N VAL A 55 -6.87 12.25 12.01
CA VAL A 55 -5.82 11.42 11.43
C VAL A 55 -4.98 12.16 10.38
N TYR A 56 -3.67 11.99 10.44
CA TYR A 56 -2.77 12.35 9.34
C TYR A 56 -2.66 11.18 8.38
N PHE A 57 -2.89 11.44 7.11
CA PHE A 57 -2.76 10.46 6.03
C PHE A 57 -1.86 10.98 4.92
N LYS A 58 -0.95 10.14 4.46
CA LYS A 58 -0.10 10.44 3.31
C LYS A 58 0.10 9.20 2.44
N ASP A 59 -0.05 9.36 1.13
CA ASP A 59 0.39 8.45 0.10
C ASP A 59 1.26 9.20 -0.94
N PRO A 60 1.75 8.58 -2.03
CA PRO A 60 2.52 9.29 -3.06
C PRO A 60 1.78 10.44 -3.75
N PHE A 61 0.46 10.50 -3.70
CA PHE A 61 -0.38 11.50 -4.39
C PHE A 61 -1.06 12.48 -3.46
N ASN A 62 -1.30 12.08 -2.21
CA ASN A 62 -2.11 12.83 -1.26
C ASN A 62 -1.35 13.07 0.05
N GLU A 63 -1.58 14.22 0.66
CA GLU A 63 -1.17 14.52 2.03
C GLU A 63 -2.28 15.33 2.69
N VAL A 64 -3.00 14.71 3.62
CA VAL A 64 -4.21 15.29 4.20
C VAL A 64 -4.29 15.09 5.72
N ARG A 65 -5.15 15.87 6.36
CA ARG A 65 -5.55 15.68 7.76
C ARG A 65 -7.08 15.62 7.86
N GLY A 66 -7.53 14.71 8.69
CA GLY A 66 -8.95 14.52 8.99
C GLY A 66 -9.59 13.34 8.26
N LEU A 67 -10.43 12.64 8.99
CA LEU A 67 -11.13 11.43 8.55
C LEU A 67 -11.93 11.65 7.26
N GLN A 68 -12.57 12.81 7.10
CA GLN A 68 -13.40 13.08 5.92
C GLN A 68 -12.56 13.15 4.64
N GLU A 69 -11.35 13.70 4.72
CA GLU A 69 -10.43 13.73 3.57
C GLU A 69 -9.95 12.32 3.21
N VAL A 70 -9.62 11.51 4.20
CA VAL A 70 -9.27 10.09 3.99
C VAL A 70 -10.42 9.34 3.34
N ARG A 71 -11.65 9.53 3.82
CA ARG A 71 -12.86 8.91 3.23
C ARG A 71 -13.05 9.30 1.76
N ARG A 72 -12.77 10.56 1.38
CA ARG A 72 -12.84 11.02 -0.02
C ARG A 72 -11.80 10.32 -0.90
N ILE A 73 -10.58 10.13 -0.41
CA ILE A 73 -9.52 9.42 -1.14
C ILE A 73 -9.96 7.98 -1.45
N PHE A 74 -10.45 7.24 -0.46
CA PHE A 74 -10.93 5.88 -0.67
C PHE A 74 -12.18 5.82 -1.55
N ALA A 75 -13.11 6.76 -1.41
CA ALA A 75 -14.28 6.84 -2.29
C ALA A 75 -13.86 7.04 -3.75
N HIS A 76 -12.95 7.99 -4.01
CA HIS A 76 -12.42 8.25 -5.36
C HIS A 76 -11.68 7.04 -5.95
N MET A 77 -10.96 6.28 -5.12
CA MET A 77 -10.33 5.01 -5.54
C MET A 77 -11.36 4.03 -6.11
N TYR A 78 -12.52 3.86 -5.45
CA TYR A 78 -13.60 3.00 -5.94
C TYR A 78 -14.31 3.54 -7.17
N GLU A 79 -14.34 4.86 -7.36
CA GLU A 79 -14.84 5.47 -8.60
C GLU A 79 -13.91 5.19 -9.79
N ALA A 80 -12.60 5.27 -9.58
CA ALA A 80 -11.58 5.16 -10.62
C ALA A 80 -11.24 3.72 -11.01
N LEU A 81 -11.30 2.79 -10.05
CA LEU A 81 -10.81 1.42 -10.20
C LEU A 81 -11.94 0.39 -10.15
N GLU A 82 -11.72 -0.76 -10.78
CA GLU A 82 -12.61 -1.90 -10.76
C GLU A 82 -12.06 -2.99 -9.84
N GLN A 83 -12.89 -3.45 -8.90
CA GLN A 83 -12.58 -4.49 -7.91
C GLN A 83 -11.27 -4.24 -7.14
N PRO A 84 -11.01 -3.01 -6.65
CA PRO A 84 -9.82 -2.77 -5.84
C PRO A 84 -9.89 -3.56 -4.54
N ARG A 85 -8.77 -4.21 -4.18
CA ARG A 85 -8.65 -4.95 -2.92
C ARG A 85 -7.24 -4.87 -2.37
N PHE A 86 -7.11 -4.84 -1.07
CA PHE A 86 -5.86 -4.98 -0.36
C PHE A 86 -5.65 -6.42 0.10
N VAL A 87 -4.43 -6.91 -0.03
CA VAL A 87 -3.98 -8.19 0.52
C VAL A 87 -2.75 -7.90 1.36
N VAL A 88 -2.88 -7.94 2.67
CA VAL A 88 -1.75 -7.70 3.59
C VAL A 88 -0.88 -8.94 3.60
N THR A 89 0.41 -8.76 3.34
CA THR A 89 1.37 -9.85 3.21
C THR A 89 2.18 -10.06 4.48
N ASP A 90 2.45 -8.99 5.23
CA ASP A 90 3.20 -9.07 6.49
C ASP A 90 2.87 -7.90 7.42
N CYS A 91 3.19 -8.05 8.73
CA CYS A 91 3.00 -7.03 9.74
C CYS A 91 4.10 -7.11 10.80
N ILE A 92 4.80 -6.00 10.98
CA ILE A 92 5.76 -5.81 12.07
C ILE A 92 5.19 -4.75 13.01
N ALA A 93 4.92 -5.10 14.25
CA ALA A 93 4.36 -4.19 15.25
C ALA A 93 5.32 -4.01 16.44
N GLN A 94 5.44 -2.77 16.90
CA GLN A 94 6.25 -2.42 18.08
C GLN A 94 5.63 -1.22 18.81
N GLY A 95 5.31 -1.41 20.08
CA GLY A 95 4.70 -0.36 20.89
C GLY A 95 3.35 0.08 20.32
N ASP A 96 3.20 1.36 20.05
CA ASP A 96 1.99 1.99 19.51
C ASP A 96 1.99 2.13 17.98
N GLN A 97 2.80 1.36 17.27
CA GLN A 97 2.93 1.47 15.83
C GLN A 97 3.13 0.13 15.14
N CYS A 98 2.81 0.08 13.85
CA CYS A 98 3.14 -1.05 13.01
C CYS A 98 3.56 -0.61 11.61
N PHE A 99 4.28 -1.51 10.93
CA PHE A 99 4.54 -1.43 9.51
C PHE A 99 3.92 -2.65 8.84
N LEU A 100 3.07 -2.41 7.84
CA LEU A 100 2.43 -3.43 7.02
C LEU A 100 3.09 -3.47 5.65
N THR A 101 3.18 -4.65 5.06
CA THR A 101 3.39 -4.80 3.63
C THR A 101 2.14 -5.36 2.98
N TRP A 102 1.85 -4.96 1.74
CA TRP A 102 0.62 -5.33 1.08
C TRP A 102 0.75 -5.35 -0.45
N ASN A 103 -0.13 -6.12 -1.08
CA ASN A 103 -0.46 -6.03 -2.49
C ASN A 103 -1.81 -5.32 -2.62
N PHE A 104 -1.86 -4.29 -3.44
CA PHE A 104 -3.09 -3.64 -3.85
C PHE A 104 -3.41 -4.07 -5.28
N GLU A 105 -4.50 -4.80 -5.45
CA GLU A 105 -4.91 -5.41 -6.69
C GLU A 105 -6.17 -4.75 -7.24
N PHE A 106 -6.20 -4.43 -8.53
CA PHE A 106 -7.32 -3.76 -9.18
C PHE A 106 -7.29 -3.94 -10.70
N ARG A 107 -8.34 -3.49 -11.39
CA ARG A 107 -8.36 -3.24 -12.84
C ARG A 107 -8.68 -1.78 -13.11
N PHE A 108 -8.17 -1.24 -14.22
CA PHE A 108 -8.56 0.10 -14.65
C PHE A 108 -9.96 0.08 -15.30
N LYS A 109 -10.84 1.02 -14.95
CA LYS A 109 -12.16 1.13 -15.57
C LYS A 109 -12.12 1.65 -17.02
N ASN A 110 -11.20 2.56 -17.30
CA ASN A 110 -11.17 3.30 -18.57
C ASN A 110 -10.02 2.89 -19.49
N PHE A 111 -9.14 2.01 -19.03
CA PHE A 111 -7.90 1.67 -19.71
C PHE A 111 -7.50 0.26 -19.24
N ASP A 112 -7.15 -0.65 -20.15
CA ASP A 112 -6.80 -2.04 -19.83
C ASP A 112 -7.71 -2.71 -18.77
N ARG A 113 -8.98 -2.89 -19.12
CA ARG A 113 -10.01 -3.45 -18.22
C ARG A 113 -9.83 -4.94 -17.93
N THR A 114 -8.97 -5.62 -18.67
CA THR A 114 -8.81 -7.08 -18.62
C THR A 114 -7.64 -7.50 -17.72
N SER A 115 -6.56 -6.74 -17.72
CA SER A 115 -5.35 -7.08 -16.95
C SER A 115 -5.52 -6.73 -15.47
N LEU A 116 -5.26 -7.70 -14.61
CA LEU A 116 -5.12 -7.45 -13.17
C LEU A 116 -3.83 -6.65 -12.93
N GLN A 117 -3.97 -5.51 -12.31
CA GLN A 117 -2.86 -4.69 -11.86
C GLN A 117 -2.54 -5.01 -10.40
N THR A 118 -1.27 -4.99 -10.05
CA THR A 118 -0.82 -5.13 -8.66
C THR A 118 0.19 -4.03 -8.36
N ILE A 119 -0.04 -3.29 -7.28
CA ILE A 119 0.90 -2.35 -6.67
C ILE A 119 1.38 -2.99 -5.36
N ARG A 120 2.70 -3.05 -5.17
CA ARG A 120 3.32 -3.50 -3.94
C ARG A 120 3.71 -2.30 -3.10
N GLY A 121 3.36 -2.34 -1.83
CA GLY A 121 3.67 -1.23 -0.94
C GLY A 121 3.73 -1.63 0.51
N GLY A 122 3.89 -0.64 1.36
CA GLY A 122 3.82 -0.77 2.79
C GLY A 122 3.23 0.47 3.43
N SER A 123 2.64 0.31 4.62
CA SER A 123 2.05 1.39 5.40
C SER A 123 2.68 1.47 6.78
N HIS A 124 3.10 2.65 7.18
CA HIS A 124 3.44 2.96 8.56
C HIS A 124 2.21 3.52 9.26
N LEU A 125 1.78 2.85 10.31
CA LEU A 125 0.63 3.24 11.13
C LEU A 125 1.06 3.52 12.55
N LYS A 126 0.48 4.57 13.17
CA LYS A 126 0.58 4.81 14.62
C LYS A 126 -0.80 4.84 15.23
N PHE A 127 -0.90 4.28 16.42
CA PHE A 127 -2.15 4.09 17.15
C PHE A 127 -2.22 4.99 18.38
N THR A 128 -3.41 5.49 18.66
CA THR A 128 -3.72 6.09 19.96
C THR A 128 -3.81 5.00 21.05
N ALA A 129 -3.86 5.42 22.32
CA ALA A 129 -4.12 4.50 23.43
C ALA A 129 -5.45 3.74 23.28
N GLY A 130 -6.43 4.29 22.56
CA GLY A 130 -7.70 3.65 22.20
C GLY A 130 -7.59 2.68 21.01
N GLY A 131 -6.41 2.57 20.40
CA GLY A 131 -6.14 1.66 19.28
C GLY A 131 -6.64 2.18 17.93
N GLN A 132 -7.09 3.42 17.81
CA GLN A 132 -7.39 4.04 16.52
C GLN A 132 -6.13 4.57 15.86
N VAL A 133 -6.09 4.54 14.54
CA VAL A 133 -4.98 5.08 13.74
C VAL A 133 -5.05 6.61 13.73
N ASP A 134 -3.97 7.25 14.19
CA ASP A 134 -3.79 8.70 14.17
C ASP A 134 -2.81 9.17 13.10
N PHE A 135 -1.94 8.27 12.69
CA PHE A 135 -0.97 8.48 11.63
C PHE A 135 -0.98 7.29 10.66
N HIS A 136 -1.11 7.58 9.36
CA HIS A 136 -1.03 6.61 8.28
C HIS A 136 -0.16 7.17 7.15
N ARG A 137 0.88 6.46 6.80
CA ARG A 137 1.69 6.83 5.65
C ARG A 137 2.00 5.60 4.79
N ASP A 138 1.60 5.67 3.52
CA ASP A 138 1.92 4.67 2.52
C ASP A 138 3.25 4.97 1.84
N TYR A 139 3.97 3.89 1.55
CA TYR A 139 5.24 3.88 0.83
C TYR A 139 5.16 2.88 -0.30
N TRP A 140 5.18 3.37 -1.52
CA TRP A 140 5.31 2.55 -2.71
C TRP A 140 5.91 3.37 -3.85
N ASP A 141 6.59 2.70 -4.77
CA ASP A 141 7.24 3.36 -5.90
C ASP A 141 6.22 3.60 -7.02
N ALA A 142 5.68 4.83 -7.08
CA ALA A 142 4.72 5.20 -8.11
C ALA A 142 5.30 5.11 -9.53
N ALA A 143 6.62 5.29 -9.70
CA ALA A 143 7.26 5.17 -10.99
C ALA A 143 7.26 3.72 -11.50
N GLU A 144 7.67 2.78 -10.65
CA GLU A 144 7.71 1.36 -10.98
C GLU A 144 6.33 0.72 -11.01
N GLU A 145 5.55 0.94 -9.94
CA GLU A 145 4.32 0.22 -9.72
C GLU A 145 3.13 0.75 -10.54
N LEU A 146 3.19 2.02 -10.98
CA LEU A 146 2.10 2.63 -11.76
C LEU A 146 2.55 3.23 -13.09
N TYR A 147 3.50 4.18 -13.09
CA TYR A 147 3.80 4.96 -14.30
C TYR A 147 4.44 4.12 -15.41
N GLU A 148 5.24 3.10 -15.08
CA GLU A 148 5.81 2.19 -16.07
C GLU A 148 4.76 1.33 -16.77
N LYS A 149 3.57 1.15 -16.17
CA LYS A 149 2.45 0.39 -16.74
C LYS A 149 1.55 1.23 -17.64
N LEU A 150 1.71 2.57 -17.60
CA LEU A 150 0.92 3.46 -18.45
C LEU A 150 1.55 3.63 -19.85
N PRO A 151 0.72 3.66 -20.91
CA PRO A 151 1.21 3.96 -22.27
C PRO A 151 1.91 5.33 -22.29
N LEU A 152 2.97 5.47 -23.08
CA LEU A 152 3.83 6.66 -23.21
C LEU A 152 4.71 6.95 -21.97
N LEU A 153 4.13 7.05 -20.75
CA LEU A 153 4.89 7.28 -19.52
C LEU A 153 5.84 6.12 -19.19
N GLY A 154 5.41 4.89 -19.43
CA GLY A 154 6.24 3.70 -19.19
C GLY A 154 7.54 3.71 -19.97
N SER A 155 7.53 4.18 -21.21
CA SER A 155 8.74 4.29 -22.03
C SER A 155 9.71 5.34 -21.50
N LEU A 156 9.20 6.48 -21.06
CA LEU A 156 9.99 7.54 -20.43
C LEU A 156 10.59 7.09 -19.11
N MET A 157 9.81 6.40 -18.27
CA MET A 157 10.29 5.91 -16.96
C MET A 157 11.39 4.86 -17.13
N ARG A 158 11.24 3.91 -18.05
CA ARG A 158 12.29 2.92 -18.36
C ARG A 158 13.56 3.60 -18.84
N TRP A 159 13.45 4.58 -19.74
CA TRP A 159 14.59 5.35 -20.23
C TRP A 159 15.31 6.10 -19.09
N LEU A 160 14.58 6.75 -18.18
CA LEU A 160 15.14 7.43 -17.00
C LEU A 160 15.87 6.45 -16.07
N LYS A 161 15.27 5.28 -15.80
CA LYS A 161 15.90 4.21 -14.99
C LYS A 161 17.22 3.73 -15.62
N GLU A 162 17.24 3.48 -16.92
CA GLU A 162 18.46 3.06 -17.62
C GLU A 162 19.55 4.12 -17.52
N ARG A 163 19.19 5.40 -17.59
CA ARG A 163 20.15 6.51 -17.46
C ARG A 163 20.67 6.68 -16.04
N ALA A 164 19.86 6.40 -15.02
CA ALA A 164 20.26 6.47 -13.62
C ALA A 164 21.16 5.30 -13.17
N ARG A 165 21.15 4.16 -13.91
CA ARG A 165 22.00 3.01 -13.63
C ARG A 165 23.44 3.12 -14.17
N ARG A 166 23.74 4.16 -14.96
CA ARG A 166 25.07 4.46 -15.53
C ARG A 166 25.82 5.45 -14.63
#